data_2ada4faa405c3604f592c246f852fe9d
#
_entry.id   2ada4faa405c3604f592c246f852fe9d
#
_cell.length_a   1.000
_cell.length_b   1.000
_cell.length_c   1.000
_cell.angle_alpha   90.00
_cell.angle_beta   90.00
_cell.angle_gamma   90.00
#
_symmetry.space_group_name_H-M   'P 1'
#
loop_
_entity.id
_entity.type
_entity.pdbx_description
1 polymer ?
#
loop_
_entity_poly.entity_id
_entity_poly.type
_entity_poly.pdbx_seq_one_letter_code
_entity_poly.pdbx_strand_id
1 'polypeptide(L)'
;MIFSRQSVKFFSASLLLILPVGLNVSFADSEKPVLPKGEAFHVYLVLGKTGMVKPVAAPEEMEPLERCFLLSAEGEWEQALTAGDNIIGSAGGARTGPLPSFAQAMLKQDASVTIGLVIRTQPETNIEEWGMKTKAYRAARKAGKTAAKDGTLKGILWQGSGAKSPLFTDLDHLKTLFSNFRTDLRLLNLPVVLGEAPKSKSATTQIRALADDVHATASVAPGAGGSGYAQAMLKLHREWPDDLPAPEPDIPLIDPHIHAMANKPGGLDPVVAWMERNGIERCITSPIGDSRPKNAQEREVMLANHRKYRGKIERYCLIKPGEVSSVEEAVKILEAEKAAGAVGFGEHYGHDLMFDDPKNLILYEACAKVGLPVMFHIDASKNMVEQGMRRVERVLEMYPDCKIIAHAYWWLHLPDGTCDRMLSRHPNLYADVSGTRMVGVLNRDRGYTREFLNRHQDRILFATDAGWWSFKKPKAERELQFELFEQLGLSDAVKRKIYRDNAAKLFGFE
;
A
#
# COMPACT_ATOMS: atom_id res chain seq x y z
N MET A 1 28.71 47.55 31.46
CA MET A 1 30.19 47.40 31.62
C MET A 1 30.72 46.82 30.33
N ILE A 2 31.54 47.56 29.71
CA ILE A 2 32.29 47.40 28.46
C ILE A 2 33.47 46.45 28.70
N PHE A 3 33.81 45.61 27.75
CA PHE A 3 35.18 45.09 27.43
C PHE A 3 35.00 43.92 26.48
N SER A 4 35.72 43.69 25.46
CA SER A 4 36.63 44.35 24.52
C SER A 4 37.06 43.23 23.53
N ARG A 5 37.21 43.63 22.28
CA ARG A 5 37.75 42.78 21.20
C ARG A 5 39.20 42.41 21.48
N GLN A 6 39.55 41.13 21.24
CA GLN A 6 40.93 40.74 20.93
C GLN A 6 41.00 39.92 19.63
N SER A 7 41.81 40.46 18.74
CA SER A 7 42.18 39.92 17.44
C SER A 7 43.18 38.77 17.61
N VAL A 8 43.03 37.69 16.89
CA VAL A 8 44.05 36.65 16.72
C VAL A 8 44.41 36.53 15.24
N LYS A 9 45.68 36.56 15.01
CA LYS A 9 46.37 36.64 13.72
C LYS A 9 46.26 35.40 12.89
N PHE A 10 46.11 35.60 11.59
CA PHE A 10 46.26 34.58 10.55
C PHE A 10 47.66 34.00 10.50
N PHE A 11 47.75 32.64 10.54
CA PHE A 11 48.90 31.93 10.02
C PHE A 11 48.47 31.29 8.69
N SER A 12 49.15 31.73 7.63
CA SER A 12 49.02 31.23 6.28
C SER A 12 49.76 29.87 6.20
N ALA A 13 49.01 28.76 6.06
CA ALA A 13 49.55 27.48 5.65
C ALA A 13 49.17 27.26 4.20
N SER A 14 50.15 27.27 3.32
CA SER A 14 50.01 26.93 1.91
C SER A 14 49.68 25.46 1.77
N LEU A 15 48.43 25.15 1.46
CA LEU A 15 47.99 23.79 1.11
C LEU A 15 48.16 23.61 -0.40
N LEU A 16 49.12 22.74 -0.76
CA LEU A 16 49.27 22.27 -2.14
C LEU A 16 48.02 21.49 -2.55
N LEU A 17 47.17 22.08 -3.38
CA LEU A 17 46.08 21.39 -4.04
C LEU A 17 46.66 20.45 -5.10
N ILE A 18 46.70 19.16 -4.83
CA ILE A 18 46.81 18.12 -5.86
C ILE A 18 45.42 18.01 -6.47
N LEU A 19 45.22 18.59 -7.63
CA LEU A 19 44.05 18.39 -8.47
C LEU A 19 44.07 16.95 -8.99
N PRO A 20 43.02 16.14 -8.79
CA PRO A 20 42.89 14.92 -9.55
C PRO A 20 42.67 15.31 -11.01
N VAL A 21 43.54 14.80 -11.90
CA VAL A 21 43.28 14.83 -13.34
C VAL A 21 42.04 13.96 -13.60
N GLY A 22 40.89 14.62 -13.57
CA GLY A 22 39.68 14.04 -14.08
C GLY A 22 39.78 14.01 -15.61
N LEU A 23 39.80 12.83 -16.19
CA LEU A 23 39.48 12.65 -17.59
C LEU A 23 38.06 13.19 -17.81
N ASN A 24 37.97 14.43 -18.28
CA ASN A 24 36.75 14.95 -18.86
C ASN A 24 36.52 14.23 -20.19
N VAL A 25 35.80 13.13 -20.16
CA VAL A 25 35.14 12.63 -21.36
C VAL A 25 34.02 13.62 -21.64
N SER A 26 34.28 14.56 -22.53
CA SER A 26 33.25 15.47 -23.04
C SER A 26 32.29 14.62 -23.87
N PHE A 27 31.18 14.24 -23.29
CA PHE A 27 30.03 13.80 -24.06
C PHE A 27 29.50 15.03 -24.78
N ALA A 28 29.57 15.03 -26.13
CA ALA A 28 28.90 15.99 -26.96
C ALA A 28 27.42 16.07 -26.51
N ASP A 29 26.78 17.24 -26.63
CA ASP A 29 25.34 17.45 -26.41
C ASP A 29 24.56 16.38 -27.18
N SER A 30 24.32 15.25 -26.55
CA SER A 30 23.51 14.18 -27.16
C SER A 30 22.06 14.61 -26.99
N GLU A 31 21.35 14.75 -28.09
CA GLU A 31 19.89 14.85 -28.10
C GLU A 31 19.32 13.85 -27.10
N LYS A 32 18.34 14.29 -26.29
CA LYS A 32 17.68 13.39 -25.32
C LYS A 32 17.19 12.15 -26.07
N PRO A 33 17.46 10.95 -25.55
CA PRO A 33 17.06 9.72 -26.25
C PRO A 33 15.55 9.71 -26.48
N VAL A 34 15.14 9.40 -27.69
CA VAL A 34 13.72 9.18 -28.01
C VAL A 34 13.32 7.85 -27.43
N LEU A 35 12.63 7.87 -26.29
CA LEU A 35 12.12 6.67 -25.65
C LEU A 35 10.81 6.24 -26.31
N PRO A 36 10.62 4.93 -26.55
CA PRO A 36 9.29 4.41 -26.81
C PRO A 36 8.42 4.66 -25.57
N LYS A 37 7.13 4.92 -25.76
CA LYS A 37 6.20 5.18 -24.64
C LYS A 37 5.27 3.99 -24.44
N GLY A 38 4.84 3.81 -23.19
CA GLY A 38 3.83 2.84 -22.85
C GLY A 38 4.31 1.38 -22.87
N GLU A 39 3.54 0.51 -23.50
CA GLU A 39 3.74 -0.96 -23.43
C GLU A 39 5.05 -1.46 -24.03
N ALA A 40 5.61 -0.77 -24.99
CA ALA A 40 6.90 -1.14 -25.60
C ALA A 40 8.11 -0.78 -24.73
N PHE A 41 7.96 -0.02 -23.66
CA PHE A 41 9.04 0.33 -22.74
C PHE A 41 8.86 -0.42 -21.41
N HIS A 42 9.58 -1.55 -21.28
CA HIS A 42 9.53 -2.42 -20.11
C HIS A 42 10.51 -1.95 -19.04
N VAL A 43 9.99 -1.59 -17.87
CA VAL A 43 10.79 -1.07 -16.77
C VAL A 43 10.93 -2.10 -15.65
N TYR A 44 12.16 -2.27 -15.17
CA TYR A 44 12.51 -3.17 -14.05
C TYR A 44 13.16 -2.39 -12.92
N LEU A 45 12.65 -2.59 -11.70
CA LEU A 45 13.26 -2.04 -10.48
C LEU A 45 14.35 -3.01 -9.98
N VAL A 46 15.54 -2.49 -9.78
CA VAL A 46 16.69 -3.24 -9.23
C VAL A 46 16.93 -2.75 -7.81
N LEU A 47 16.59 -3.58 -6.84
CA LEU A 47 16.50 -3.21 -5.43
C LEU A 47 17.34 -4.15 -4.55
N GLY A 48 17.51 -3.75 -3.29
CA GLY A 48 18.21 -4.56 -2.30
C GLY A 48 19.69 -4.17 -2.14
N LYS A 49 20.53 -5.16 -1.93
CA LYS A 49 21.97 -4.94 -1.67
C LYS A 49 22.74 -4.65 -2.94
N THR A 50 23.75 -3.78 -2.87
CA THR A 50 24.69 -3.47 -3.98
C THR A 50 25.47 -4.69 -4.50
N GLY A 51 25.39 -5.83 -3.85
CA GLY A 51 25.98 -7.08 -4.36
C GLY A 51 25.50 -7.49 -5.75
N MET A 52 24.31 -7.01 -6.19
CA MET A 52 23.80 -7.19 -7.55
C MET A 52 24.45 -6.24 -8.57
N VAL A 53 24.92 -5.09 -8.11
CA VAL A 53 25.57 -4.06 -8.91
C VAL A 53 26.66 -3.39 -8.08
N LYS A 54 27.84 -3.96 -8.07
CA LYS A 54 28.97 -3.39 -7.33
C LYS A 54 29.56 -2.21 -8.09
N PRO A 55 29.81 -1.06 -7.43
CA PRO A 55 30.57 0.02 -8.04
C PRO A 55 31.96 -0.47 -8.42
N VAL A 56 32.41 -0.11 -9.61
CA VAL A 56 33.74 -0.40 -10.13
C VAL A 56 34.25 0.80 -10.92
N ALA A 57 35.56 0.83 -11.21
CA ALA A 57 36.09 1.77 -12.18
C ALA A 57 35.49 1.46 -13.57
N ALA A 58 35.13 2.50 -14.31
CA ALA A 58 34.63 2.30 -15.67
C ALA A 58 35.79 1.72 -16.53
N PRO A 59 35.54 0.67 -17.34
CA PRO A 59 36.48 0.23 -18.36
C PRO A 59 36.81 1.36 -19.35
N GLU A 60 38.00 1.31 -19.96
CA GLU A 60 38.41 2.32 -20.94
C GLU A 60 37.47 2.40 -22.15
N GLU A 61 36.90 1.26 -22.54
CA GLU A 61 35.99 1.13 -23.67
C GLU A 61 34.65 0.54 -23.18
N MET A 62 33.57 1.25 -23.44
CA MET A 62 32.19 0.80 -23.20
C MET A 62 31.34 1.10 -24.42
N GLU A 63 30.50 0.14 -24.80
CA GLU A 63 29.59 0.28 -25.94
C GLU A 63 28.14 0.50 -25.51
N PRO A 64 27.33 1.18 -26.34
CA PRO A 64 25.89 1.29 -26.08
C PRO A 64 25.22 -0.09 -26.04
N LEU A 65 24.46 -0.35 -24.99
CA LEU A 65 23.54 -1.47 -24.95
C LEU A 65 22.23 -1.02 -25.61
N GLU A 66 22.12 -1.31 -26.91
CA GLU A 66 20.97 -0.89 -27.71
C GLU A 66 19.63 -1.20 -27.05
N ARG A 67 18.70 -0.27 -27.12
CA ARG A 67 17.36 -0.39 -26.51
C ARG A 67 17.37 -0.65 -24.99
N CYS A 68 18.42 -0.26 -24.27
CA CYS A 68 18.49 -0.34 -22.81
C CYS A 68 18.84 1.02 -22.23
N PHE A 69 18.09 1.45 -21.22
CA PHE A 69 18.24 2.75 -20.58
C PHE A 69 18.30 2.62 -19.07
N LEU A 70 19.01 3.54 -18.41
CA LEU A 70 19.09 3.65 -16.97
C LEU A 70 18.40 4.94 -16.51
N LEU A 71 17.60 4.84 -15.43
CA LEU A 71 17.01 6.03 -14.79
C LEU A 71 18.00 6.66 -13.83
N SER A 72 18.45 7.88 -14.11
CA SER A 72 19.37 8.67 -13.28
C SER A 72 18.76 9.02 -11.92
N ALA A 73 19.55 9.64 -11.05
CA ALA A 73 19.07 10.13 -9.76
C ALA A 73 18.11 11.31 -9.92
N GLU A 74 18.29 12.10 -10.96
CA GLU A 74 17.50 13.28 -11.35
C GLU A 74 16.16 12.89 -11.98
N GLY A 75 16.02 11.63 -12.43
CA GLY A 75 14.80 11.10 -13.04
C GLY A 75 14.79 11.17 -14.57
N GLU A 76 15.95 11.33 -15.18
CA GLU A 76 16.15 11.33 -16.63
C GLU A 76 16.63 9.95 -17.10
N TRP A 77 16.17 9.52 -18.28
CA TRP A 77 16.61 8.28 -18.89
C TRP A 77 17.88 8.49 -19.71
N GLU A 78 18.87 7.66 -19.49
CA GLU A 78 20.17 7.69 -20.12
C GLU A 78 20.46 6.39 -20.85
N GLN A 79 21.08 6.45 -22.03
CA GLN A 79 21.50 5.26 -22.74
C GLN A 79 22.43 4.42 -21.86
N ALA A 80 22.13 3.15 -21.70
CA ALA A 80 23.00 2.24 -20.98
C ALA A 80 24.23 1.92 -21.84
N LEU A 81 25.42 2.06 -21.25
CA LEU A 81 26.68 1.59 -21.82
C LEU A 81 27.13 0.33 -21.11
N THR A 82 27.78 -0.59 -21.82
CA THR A 82 28.21 -1.89 -21.26
C THR A 82 29.59 -2.31 -21.76
N ALA A 83 30.32 -3.00 -20.89
CA ALA A 83 31.53 -3.76 -21.24
C ALA A 83 31.57 -5.03 -20.39
N GLY A 84 31.35 -6.21 -21.01
CA GLY A 84 31.18 -7.46 -20.28
C GLY A 84 30.03 -7.38 -19.24
N ASP A 85 30.36 -7.61 -17.98
CA ASP A 85 29.42 -7.53 -16.84
C ASP A 85 29.25 -6.10 -16.27
N ASN A 86 29.85 -5.09 -16.90
CA ASN A 86 29.75 -3.71 -16.43
C ASN A 86 28.63 -2.97 -17.15
N ILE A 87 27.92 -2.10 -16.42
CA ILE A 87 26.88 -1.23 -16.94
C ILE A 87 27.00 0.16 -16.31
N ILE A 88 26.81 1.19 -17.10
CA ILE A 88 26.85 2.60 -16.68
C ILE A 88 25.81 3.43 -17.45
N GLY A 89 25.26 4.48 -16.80
CA GLY A 89 24.61 5.61 -17.46
C GLY A 89 25.55 6.80 -17.52
N SER A 90 25.26 7.81 -18.31
CA SER A 90 26.11 8.97 -18.57
C SER A 90 26.50 9.76 -17.31
N ALA A 91 25.64 9.77 -16.28
CA ALA A 91 25.84 10.53 -15.02
C ALA A 91 26.35 9.68 -13.85
N GLY A 92 26.62 8.38 -14.01
CA GLY A 92 26.95 7.47 -12.91
C GLY A 92 28.23 6.68 -13.07
N GLY A 93 28.84 6.22 -11.98
CA GLY A 93 29.97 5.29 -11.99
C GLY A 93 29.58 3.90 -12.52
N ALA A 94 30.52 3.21 -13.19
CA ALA A 94 30.29 1.86 -13.69
C ALA A 94 29.95 0.88 -12.57
N ARG A 95 29.10 -0.10 -12.89
CA ARG A 95 28.66 -1.14 -11.95
C ARG A 95 28.78 -2.50 -12.59
N THR A 96 29.38 -3.44 -11.88
CA THR A 96 29.47 -4.84 -12.35
C THR A 96 28.36 -5.66 -11.73
N GLY A 97 27.78 -6.57 -12.52
CA GLY A 97 26.72 -7.47 -12.06
C GLY A 97 25.90 -8.09 -13.20
N PRO A 98 24.81 -8.75 -12.89
CA PRO A 98 24.03 -9.51 -13.88
C PRO A 98 23.16 -8.65 -14.80
N LEU A 99 23.13 -7.32 -14.66
CA LEU A 99 22.19 -6.47 -15.38
C LEU A 99 22.41 -6.41 -16.90
N PRO A 100 23.65 -6.32 -17.44
CA PRO A 100 23.84 -6.35 -18.89
C PRO A 100 23.28 -7.62 -19.52
N SER A 101 23.66 -8.78 -18.98
CA SER A 101 23.19 -10.07 -19.49
C SER A 101 21.68 -10.30 -19.24
N PHE A 102 21.11 -9.73 -18.17
CA PHE A 102 19.66 -9.71 -17.98
C PHE A 102 18.96 -8.90 -19.09
N ALA A 103 19.39 -7.67 -19.33
CA ALA A 103 18.80 -6.81 -20.35
C ALA A 103 18.93 -7.43 -21.75
N GLN A 104 20.11 -7.94 -22.10
CA GLN A 104 20.35 -8.63 -23.38
C GLN A 104 19.44 -9.86 -23.55
N ALA A 105 19.25 -10.67 -22.50
CA ALA A 105 18.39 -11.84 -22.55
C ALA A 105 16.91 -11.46 -22.72
N MET A 106 16.43 -10.39 -22.07
CA MET A 106 15.09 -9.87 -22.23
C MET A 106 14.86 -9.30 -23.64
N LEU A 107 15.79 -8.49 -24.14
CA LEU A 107 15.75 -7.91 -25.50
C LEU A 107 15.79 -8.96 -26.61
N LYS A 108 16.43 -10.10 -26.37
CA LYS A 108 16.47 -11.23 -27.32
C LYS A 108 15.12 -11.92 -27.44
N GLN A 109 14.30 -11.90 -26.40
CA GLN A 109 12.98 -12.55 -26.43
C GLN A 109 11.96 -11.75 -27.24
N ASP A 110 12.07 -10.42 -27.22
CA ASP A 110 11.17 -9.54 -27.94
C ASP A 110 11.95 -8.37 -28.56
N ALA A 111 12.03 -8.36 -29.89
CA ALA A 111 12.72 -7.32 -30.62
C ALA A 111 11.97 -5.97 -30.64
N SER A 112 10.69 -5.94 -30.25
CA SER A 112 9.88 -4.73 -30.25
C SER A 112 10.00 -3.91 -28.96
N VAL A 113 10.52 -4.50 -27.87
CA VAL A 113 10.60 -3.84 -26.57
C VAL A 113 11.91 -3.10 -26.34
N THR A 114 11.87 -2.13 -25.47
CA THR A 114 13.00 -1.40 -24.92
C THR A 114 13.04 -1.64 -23.41
N ILE A 115 14.20 -1.75 -22.81
CA ILE A 115 14.39 -2.03 -21.39
C ILE A 115 14.79 -0.77 -20.63
N GLY A 116 14.08 -0.47 -19.56
CA GLY A 116 14.45 0.54 -18.57
C GLY A 116 14.86 -0.11 -17.26
N LEU A 117 16.03 0.25 -16.73
CA LEU A 117 16.50 -0.23 -15.43
C LEU A 117 16.52 0.92 -14.42
N VAL A 118 15.84 0.73 -13.31
CA VAL A 118 15.79 1.68 -12.19
C VAL A 118 16.58 1.10 -11.02
N ILE A 119 17.83 1.48 -10.92
CA ILE A 119 18.76 0.92 -9.93
C ILE A 119 18.69 1.76 -8.65
N ARG A 120 18.18 1.18 -7.55
CA ARG A 120 18.09 1.80 -6.23
C ARG A 120 18.53 0.80 -5.16
N THR A 121 19.83 0.50 -5.14
CA THR A 121 20.45 -0.45 -4.21
C THR A 121 21.15 0.28 -3.07
N GLN A 122 21.39 -0.43 -1.95
CA GLN A 122 22.08 0.07 -0.77
C GLN A 122 23.35 -0.75 -0.48
N PRO A 123 24.45 -0.16 0.05
CA PRO A 123 25.73 -0.86 0.19
C PRO A 123 25.69 -2.05 1.15
N GLU A 124 25.14 -1.89 2.31
CA GLU A 124 25.00 -2.94 3.33
C GLU A 124 23.75 -2.70 4.15
N THR A 125 22.66 -3.31 3.74
CA THR A 125 21.38 -3.07 4.41
C THR A 125 20.80 -4.33 4.98
N ASN A 126 20.30 -4.22 6.22
CA ASN A 126 19.30 -5.13 6.75
C ASN A 126 17.98 -4.87 6.02
N ILE A 127 17.13 -5.87 5.96
CA ILE A 127 15.79 -5.74 5.39
C ILE A 127 14.97 -4.63 6.06
N GLU A 128 15.20 -4.38 7.33
CA GLU A 128 14.55 -3.32 8.12
C GLU A 128 14.78 -1.92 7.55
N GLU A 129 15.91 -1.69 6.88
CA GLU A 129 16.21 -0.42 6.20
C GLU A 129 15.35 -0.19 4.95
N TRP A 130 14.57 -1.18 4.54
CA TRP A 130 13.60 -1.13 3.46
C TRP A 130 12.15 -0.96 3.94
N GLY A 131 11.93 -0.74 5.22
CA GLY A 131 10.58 -0.46 5.74
C GLY A 131 9.98 0.82 5.12
N MET A 132 8.67 0.90 4.99
CA MET A 132 7.93 1.99 4.30
C MET A 132 8.32 3.42 4.72
N LYS A 133 8.74 3.61 5.97
CA LYS A 133 9.14 4.92 6.51
C LYS A 133 10.61 5.26 6.22
N THR A 134 11.39 4.34 5.69
CA THR A 134 12.83 4.52 5.45
C THR A 134 13.10 5.35 4.18
N LYS A 135 14.31 5.91 4.12
CA LYS A 135 14.77 6.68 2.96
C LYS A 135 14.89 5.80 1.71
N ALA A 136 15.40 4.56 1.87
CA ALA A 136 15.59 3.62 0.77
C ALA A 136 14.26 3.25 0.10
N TYR A 137 13.28 2.81 0.89
CA TYR A 137 11.95 2.48 0.36
C TYR A 137 11.29 3.66 -0.36
N ARG A 138 11.29 4.84 0.28
CA ARG A 138 10.67 6.04 -0.32
C ARG A 138 11.34 6.47 -1.62
N ALA A 139 12.67 6.36 -1.70
CA ALA A 139 13.42 6.66 -2.91
C ALA A 139 13.09 5.67 -4.04
N ALA A 140 13.08 4.37 -3.75
CA ALA A 140 12.73 3.32 -4.71
C ALA A 140 11.28 3.47 -5.21
N ARG A 141 10.32 3.70 -4.31
CA ARG A 141 8.92 3.95 -4.65
C ARG A 141 8.76 5.19 -5.54
N LYS A 142 9.43 6.30 -5.20
CA LYS A 142 9.39 7.53 -6.02
C LYS A 142 9.94 7.26 -7.42
N ALA A 143 11.09 6.60 -7.52
CA ALA A 143 11.70 6.27 -8.81
C ALA A 143 10.81 5.33 -9.64
N GLY A 144 10.19 4.32 -9.04
CA GLY A 144 9.21 3.46 -9.70
C GLY A 144 8.00 4.23 -10.24
N LYS A 145 7.42 5.14 -9.44
CA LYS A 145 6.32 6.01 -9.89
C LYS A 145 6.73 7.00 -10.98
N THR A 146 7.98 7.44 -10.98
CA THR A 146 8.50 8.31 -12.06
C THR A 146 8.62 7.49 -13.35
N ALA A 147 9.25 6.33 -13.28
CA ALA A 147 9.45 5.47 -14.43
C ALA A 147 8.13 4.94 -15.05
N ALA A 148 7.11 4.71 -14.22
CA ALA A 148 5.79 4.29 -14.66
C ALA A 148 5.02 5.35 -15.48
N LYS A 149 5.52 6.59 -15.59
CA LYS A 149 4.95 7.62 -16.46
C LYS A 149 5.40 7.44 -17.92
N ASP A 150 6.56 6.83 -18.11
CA ASP A 150 7.23 6.70 -19.40
C ASP A 150 7.08 5.30 -19.97
N GLY A 151 7.06 4.27 -19.10
CA GLY A 151 6.97 2.87 -19.50
C GLY A 151 6.16 2.01 -18.52
N THR A 152 6.04 0.73 -18.83
CA THR A 152 5.32 -0.25 -18.03
C THR A 152 6.26 -0.94 -17.05
N LEU A 153 5.96 -0.87 -15.75
CA LEU A 153 6.69 -1.63 -14.73
C LEU A 153 6.42 -3.13 -14.90
N LYS A 154 7.43 -3.91 -15.22
CA LYS A 154 7.34 -5.35 -15.53
C LYS A 154 7.94 -6.25 -14.44
N GLY A 155 8.65 -5.70 -13.45
CA GLY A 155 9.17 -6.52 -12.37
C GLY A 155 10.15 -5.85 -11.44
N ILE A 156 10.46 -6.56 -10.37
CA ILE A 156 11.47 -6.23 -9.38
C ILE A 156 12.56 -7.31 -9.41
N LEU A 157 13.81 -6.90 -9.52
CA LEU A 157 14.98 -7.73 -9.28
C LEU A 157 15.51 -7.41 -7.88
N TRP A 158 15.48 -8.38 -6.99
CA TRP A 158 15.89 -8.19 -5.60
C TRP A 158 17.12 -9.04 -5.26
N GLN A 159 18.16 -8.40 -4.75
CA GLN A 159 19.29 -9.07 -4.13
C GLN A 159 19.21 -8.91 -2.61
N GLY A 160 18.81 -9.94 -1.95
CA GLY A 160 18.65 -9.94 -0.49
C GLY A 160 19.91 -10.08 0.28
N SER A 161 19.77 -9.81 1.55
CA SER A 161 20.79 -9.66 2.50
C SER A 161 21.47 -10.88 3.03
N GLY A 162 22.58 -10.57 3.57
CA GLY A 162 23.37 -11.50 4.28
C GLY A 162 22.84 -11.96 5.63
N ALA A 163 23.38 -13.04 6.01
CA ALA A 163 23.43 -13.95 7.12
C ALA A 163 23.55 -13.37 8.56
N LYS A 164 23.09 -12.18 8.88
CA LYS A 164 23.24 -11.60 10.23
C LYS A 164 21.93 -11.46 11.03
N SER A 165 20.77 -11.69 10.42
CA SER A 165 19.46 -11.61 11.09
C SER A 165 18.84 -12.99 11.29
N PRO A 166 18.06 -13.22 12.35
CA PRO A 166 17.28 -14.46 12.52
C PRO A 166 16.32 -14.60 11.33
N LEU A 167 16.46 -15.67 10.61
CA LEU A 167 15.90 -15.89 9.27
C LEU A 167 14.37 -15.78 9.17
N PHE A 168 13.62 -16.01 10.23
CA PHE A 168 12.16 -15.92 10.21
C PHE A 168 11.62 -14.48 10.17
N THR A 169 12.31 -13.51 10.79
CA THR A 169 11.95 -12.10 10.70
C THR A 169 12.20 -11.54 9.32
N ASP A 170 13.22 -12.04 8.62
CA ASP A 170 13.59 -11.55 7.31
C ASP A 170 12.58 -11.93 6.22
N LEU A 171 12.02 -13.15 6.25
CA LEU A 171 11.00 -13.57 5.29
C LEU A 171 9.71 -12.79 5.41
N ASP A 172 9.27 -12.54 6.63
CA ASP A 172 8.07 -11.74 6.89
C ASP A 172 8.26 -10.29 6.48
N HIS A 173 9.45 -9.74 6.70
CA HIS A 173 9.79 -8.42 6.22
C HIS A 173 9.81 -8.37 4.68
N LEU A 174 10.33 -9.40 3.99
CA LEU A 174 10.32 -9.48 2.53
C LEU A 174 8.90 -9.60 1.98
N LYS A 175 8.05 -10.46 2.54
CA LYS A 175 6.64 -10.56 2.18
C LYS A 175 5.95 -9.19 2.29
N THR A 176 6.18 -8.51 3.41
CA THR A 176 5.63 -7.18 3.68
C THR A 176 6.18 -6.14 2.71
N LEU A 177 7.48 -6.15 2.45
CA LEU A 177 8.14 -5.22 1.54
C LEU A 177 7.58 -5.30 0.12
N PHE A 178 7.50 -6.51 -0.44
CA PHE A 178 7.00 -6.68 -1.81
C PHE A 178 5.51 -6.38 -1.91
N SER A 179 4.72 -6.76 -0.91
CA SER A 179 3.31 -6.39 -0.86
C SER A 179 3.12 -4.88 -0.80
N ASN A 180 3.94 -4.16 -0.03
CA ASN A 180 3.92 -2.70 0.02
C ASN A 180 4.29 -2.07 -1.33
N PHE A 181 5.33 -2.57 -2.04
CA PHE A 181 5.67 -2.08 -3.37
C PHE A 181 4.54 -2.32 -4.37
N ARG A 182 3.98 -3.52 -4.41
CA ARG A 182 2.84 -3.87 -5.26
C ARG A 182 1.65 -2.94 -5.04
N THR A 183 1.33 -2.69 -3.78
CA THR A 183 0.23 -1.79 -3.39
C THR A 183 0.53 -0.34 -3.73
N ASP A 184 1.71 0.17 -3.35
CA ASP A 184 2.11 1.57 -3.58
C ASP A 184 2.29 1.92 -5.06
N LEU A 185 2.66 0.94 -5.89
CA LEU A 185 2.78 1.05 -7.35
C LEU A 185 1.47 0.68 -8.07
N ARG A 186 0.45 0.20 -7.35
CA ARG A 186 -0.85 -0.26 -7.87
C ARG A 186 -0.73 -1.41 -8.87
N LEU A 187 0.18 -2.35 -8.62
CA LEU A 187 0.46 -3.52 -9.45
C LEU A 187 0.51 -4.76 -8.56
N LEU A 188 -0.66 -5.30 -8.18
CA LEU A 188 -0.78 -6.37 -7.18
C LEU A 188 -0.05 -7.66 -7.57
N ASN A 189 0.14 -7.90 -8.85
CA ASN A 189 0.87 -9.05 -9.39
C ASN A 189 2.27 -8.71 -9.90
N LEU A 190 2.83 -7.53 -9.59
CA LEU A 190 4.17 -7.16 -10.07
C LEU A 190 5.19 -8.27 -9.76
N PRO A 191 5.80 -8.89 -10.78
CA PRO A 191 6.75 -9.98 -10.61
C PRO A 191 7.96 -9.60 -9.77
N VAL A 192 8.41 -10.52 -8.92
CA VAL A 192 9.62 -10.35 -8.10
C VAL A 192 10.55 -11.55 -8.32
N VAL A 193 11.78 -11.28 -8.72
CA VAL A 193 12.83 -12.30 -8.82
C VAL A 193 13.87 -12.07 -7.74
N LEU A 194 14.05 -13.08 -6.90
CA LEU A 194 14.94 -13.07 -5.74
C LEU A 194 16.27 -13.75 -6.05
N GLY A 195 17.39 -13.07 -5.86
CA GLY A 195 18.71 -13.68 -5.89
C GLY A 195 18.96 -14.49 -4.60
N GLU A 196 19.34 -15.76 -4.74
CA GLU A 196 19.69 -16.62 -3.62
C GLU A 196 21.05 -16.22 -3.00
N ALA A 197 21.21 -16.50 -1.71
CA ALA A 197 22.44 -16.16 -0.96
C ALA A 197 23.55 -17.17 -1.24
N PRO A 198 24.67 -16.80 -1.87
CA PRO A 198 25.69 -17.75 -2.34
C PRO A 198 26.46 -18.50 -1.24
N LYS A 199 26.37 -18.06 0.01
CA LYS A 199 27.17 -18.61 1.14
C LYS A 199 26.36 -19.24 2.27
N SER A 200 25.04 -19.39 2.12
CA SER A 200 24.17 -19.94 3.16
C SER A 200 23.11 -20.86 2.58
N LYS A 201 23.26 -22.17 2.81
CA LYS A 201 22.26 -23.17 2.42
C LYS A 201 20.90 -22.90 3.08
N SER A 202 20.88 -22.47 4.33
CA SER A 202 19.66 -22.16 5.07
C SER A 202 18.93 -20.96 4.47
N ALA A 203 19.64 -19.87 4.18
CA ALA A 203 19.07 -18.68 3.54
C ALA A 203 18.53 -19.01 2.12
N THR A 204 19.25 -19.81 1.34
CA THR A 204 18.81 -20.27 0.02
C THR A 204 17.51 -21.07 0.13
N THR A 205 17.44 -22.04 1.06
CA THR A 205 16.21 -22.84 1.27
C THR A 205 15.02 -21.96 1.61
N GLN A 206 15.21 -20.95 2.42
CA GLN A 206 14.13 -20.04 2.82
C GLN A 206 13.70 -19.09 1.70
N ILE A 207 14.63 -18.58 0.91
CA ILE A 207 14.32 -17.77 -0.29
C ILE A 207 13.52 -18.59 -1.29
N ARG A 208 13.84 -19.87 -1.48
CA ARG A 208 13.06 -20.79 -2.32
C ARG A 208 11.65 -21.00 -1.77
N ALA A 209 11.54 -21.31 -0.49
CA ALA A 209 10.22 -21.44 0.17
C ALA A 209 9.40 -20.15 0.06
N LEU A 210 10.03 -18.98 0.20
CA LEU A 210 9.35 -17.70 -0.01
C LEU A 210 8.86 -17.55 -1.45
N ALA A 211 9.69 -17.92 -2.43
CA ALA A 211 9.32 -17.84 -3.84
C ALA A 211 8.18 -18.80 -4.22
N ASP A 212 8.10 -19.96 -3.56
CA ASP A 212 7.02 -20.93 -3.75
C ASP A 212 5.71 -20.49 -3.04
N ASP A 213 5.81 -19.76 -1.94
CA ASP A 213 4.67 -19.37 -1.10
C ASP A 213 4.04 -18.01 -1.51
N VAL A 214 4.81 -17.10 -2.09
CA VAL A 214 4.35 -15.76 -2.48
C VAL A 214 4.05 -15.71 -3.98
N HIS A 215 2.81 -15.33 -4.31
CA HIS A 215 2.39 -15.17 -5.72
C HIS A 215 3.32 -14.24 -6.52
N ALA A 216 3.45 -14.48 -7.82
CA ALA A 216 4.29 -13.72 -8.74
C ALA A 216 5.73 -13.53 -8.22
N THR A 217 6.32 -14.56 -7.60
CA THR A 217 7.66 -14.52 -7.05
C THR A 217 8.46 -15.75 -7.49
N ALA A 218 9.74 -15.59 -7.82
CA ALA A 218 10.64 -16.66 -8.16
C ALA A 218 12.00 -16.44 -7.53
N SER A 219 12.77 -17.51 -7.32
CA SER A 219 14.17 -17.45 -6.89
C SER A 219 15.15 -17.85 -8.00
N VAL A 220 16.35 -17.34 -7.92
CA VAL A 220 17.44 -17.62 -8.88
C VAL A 220 18.68 -18.07 -8.13
N ALA A 221 19.22 -19.23 -8.54
CA ALA A 221 20.39 -19.84 -7.92
C ALA A 221 21.63 -18.94 -8.00
N PRO A 222 22.54 -19.03 -7.01
CA PRO A 222 23.83 -18.34 -7.07
C PRO A 222 24.60 -18.71 -8.31
N GLY A 223 25.11 -17.70 -9.02
CA GLY A 223 25.90 -17.91 -10.23
C GLY A 223 25.10 -18.08 -11.53
N ALA A 224 23.79 -18.08 -11.50
CA ALA A 224 22.96 -18.16 -12.71
C ALA A 224 23.08 -16.94 -13.63
N GLY A 225 23.69 -15.85 -13.16
CA GLY A 225 23.89 -14.64 -13.94
C GLY A 225 22.57 -13.94 -14.36
N GLY A 226 22.67 -12.96 -15.22
CA GLY A 226 21.51 -12.21 -15.70
C GLY A 226 20.53 -13.03 -16.53
N SER A 227 21.02 -14.03 -17.27
CA SER A 227 20.13 -14.94 -18.02
C SER A 227 19.22 -15.76 -17.11
N GLY A 228 19.68 -16.17 -15.92
CA GLY A 228 18.82 -16.83 -14.93
C GLY A 228 17.72 -15.92 -14.40
N TYR A 229 18.05 -14.66 -14.10
CA TYR A 229 17.04 -13.67 -13.73
C TYR A 229 16.03 -13.41 -14.84
N ALA A 230 16.49 -13.33 -16.10
CA ALA A 230 15.61 -13.15 -17.25
C ALA A 230 14.66 -14.35 -17.44
N GLN A 231 15.16 -15.58 -17.35
CA GLN A 231 14.33 -16.79 -17.46
C GLN A 231 13.26 -16.84 -16.37
N ALA A 232 13.62 -16.55 -15.10
CA ALA A 232 12.69 -16.48 -14.00
C ALA A 232 11.62 -15.39 -14.22
N MET A 233 12.02 -14.20 -14.66
CA MET A 233 11.11 -13.10 -14.95
C MET A 233 10.15 -13.45 -16.09
N LEU A 234 10.64 -14.02 -17.19
CA LEU A 234 9.82 -14.45 -18.32
C LEU A 234 8.83 -15.57 -17.94
N LYS A 235 9.22 -16.46 -17.02
CA LYS A 235 8.31 -17.45 -16.45
C LYS A 235 7.17 -16.74 -15.70
N LEU A 236 7.49 -15.79 -14.83
CA LEU A 236 6.51 -15.05 -14.06
C LEU A 236 5.58 -14.22 -14.96
N HIS A 237 6.06 -13.59 -16.04
CA HIS A 237 5.21 -12.86 -16.99
C HIS A 237 4.17 -13.78 -17.68
N ARG A 238 4.50 -15.04 -17.91
CA ARG A 238 3.53 -16.01 -18.48
C ARG A 238 2.52 -16.49 -17.46
N GLU A 239 2.94 -16.68 -16.20
CA GLU A 239 2.09 -17.18 -15.12
C GLU A 239 1.21 -16.07 -14.52
N TRP A 240 1.67 -14.84 -14.56
CA TRP A 240 1.05 -13.66 -13.98
C TRP A 240 1.03 -12.50 -14.99
N PRO A 241 0.21 -12.60 -16.05
CA PRO A 241 0.11 -11.52 -17.04
C PRO A 241 -0.44 -10.23 -16.42
N ASP A 242 0.01 -9.08 -16.93
CA ASP A 242 -0.42 -7.75 -16.45
C ASP A 242 -1.92 -7.50 -16.69
N ASP A 243 -2.46 -8.11 -17.74
CA ASP A 243 -3.81 -7.90 -18.24
C ASP A 243 -4.82 -8.95 -17.71
N LEU A 244 -4.74 -9.28 -16.44
CA LEU A 244 -5.92 -9.92 -15.83
C LEU A 244 -7.02 -8.86 -15.83
N PRO A 245 -8.08 -9.00 -16.65
CA PRO A 245 -9.19 -8.07 -16.59
C PRO A 245 -9.66 -8.10 -15.13
N ALA A 246 -9.76 -6.92 -14.50
CA ALA A 246 -10.49 -6.82 -13.26
C ALA A 246 -11.92 -7.22 -13.62
N PRO A 247 -12.41 -8.42 -13.26
CA PRO A 247 -13.76 -8.81 -13.58
C PRO A 247 -14.69 -7.79 -12.96
N GLU A 248 -15.67 -7.35 -13.71
CA GLU A 248 -16.75 -6.57 -13.14
C GLU A 248 -17.54 -7.50 -12.23
N PRO A 249 -17.66 -7.23 -10.93
CA PRO A 249 -18.47 -8.07 -10.09
C PRO A 249 -19.93 -7.95 -10.57
N ASP A 250 -20.52 -9.06 -10.99
CA ASP A 250 -21.97 -9.16 -11.26
C ASP A 250 -22.81 -9.01 -9.98
N ILE A 251 -22.14 -8.87 -8.84
CA ILE A 251 -22.74 -8.75 -7.52
C ILE A 251 -22.82 -7.28 -7.16
N PRO A 252 -24.03 -6.72 -6.92
CA PRO A 252 -24.17 -5.35 -6.42
C PRO A 252 -23.41 -5.15 -5.12
N LEU A 253 -22.82 -3.98 -4.97
CA LEU A 253 -21.96 -3.66 -3.83
C LEU A 253 -22.62 -2.71 -2.86
N ILE A 254 -22.46 -2.96 -1.56
CA ILE A 254 -22.70 -1.98 -0.50
C ILE A 254 -21.34 -1.57 0.06
N ASP A 255 -21.01 -0.29 -0.05
CA ASP A 255 -19.79 0.30 0.51
C ASP A 255 -20.11 1.03 1.82
N PRO A 256 -19.92 0.41 2.98
CA PRO A 256 -20.28 1.02 4.27
C PRO A 256 -19.25 2.05 4.76
N HIS A 257 -18.23 2.40 3.97
CA HIS A 257 -17.19 3.31 4.42
C HIS A 257 -16.67 4.23 3.32
N ILE A 258 -17.25 5.43 3.23
CA ILE A 258 -16.77 6.52 2.38
C ILE A 258 -16.78 7.85 3.13
N HIS A 259 -16.06 8.84 2.61
CA HIS A 259 -15.98 10.20 3.14
C HIS A 259 -16.41 11.22 2.10
N ALA A 260 -17.58 11.81 2.26
CA ALA A 260 -18.13 12.80 1.33
C ALA A 260 -18.38 14.14 2.02
N MET A 261 -18.35 15.23 1.26
CA MET A 261 -18.59 16.58 1.76
C MET A 261 -20.11 16.86 1.89
N ALA A 262 -20.84 15.97 2.58
CA ALA A 262 -22.28 16.06 2.73
C ALA A 262 -22.77 17.35 3.39
N ASN A 263 -21.93 18.03 4.18
CA ASN A 263 -22.19 19.32 4.82
C ASN A 263 -22.11 20.53 3.87
N LYS A 264 -21.88 20.31 2.57
CA LYS A 264 -21.83 21.35 1.54
C LYS A 264 -22.97 21.17 0.54
N PRO A 265 -23.53 22.26 -0.02
CA PRO A 265 -24.56 22.17 -1.06
C PRO A 265 -24.09 21.29 -2.24
N GLY A 266 -24.89 20.30 -2.63
CA GLY A 266 -24.54 19.34 -3.68
C GLY A 266 -23.35 18.45 -3.37
N GLY A 267 -22.91 18.37 -2.12
CA GLY A 267 -21.70 17.63 -1.72
C GLY A 267 -21.76 16.12 -1.92
N LEU A 268 -22.96 15.55 -2.11
CA LEU A 268 -23.17 14.13 -2.43
C LEU A 268 -23.35 13.87 -3.95
N ASP A 269 -23.55 14.88 -4.77
CA ASP A 269 -23.77 14.70 -6.22
C ASP A 269 -22.59 13.97 -6.92
N PRO A 270 -21.30 14.27 -6.62
CA PRO A 270 -20.17 13.52 -7.21
C PRO A 270 -20.10 12.06 -6.77
N VAL A 271 -20.68 11.71 -5.62
CA VAL A 271 -20.68 10.35 -5.10
C VAL A 271 -21.55 9.45 -5.98
N VAL A 272 -22.68 9.93 -6.47
CA VAL A 272 -23.61 9.13 -7.30
C VAL A 272 -22.92 8.64 -8.57
N ALA A 273 -22.25 9.54 -9.31
CA ALA A 273 -21.51 9.17 -10.51
C ALA A 273 -20.33 8.21 -10.20
N TRP A 274 -19.71 8.34 -9.03
CA TRP A 274 -18.68 7.42 -8.59
C TRP A 274 -19.26 6.04 -8.25
N MET A 275 -20.41 5.97 -7.58
CA MET A 275 -21.12 4.72 -7.29
C MET A 275 -21.45 3.97 -8.58
N GLU A 276 -22.05 4.65 -9.56
CA GLU A 276 -22.42 4.06 -10.85
C GLU A 276 -21.23 3.45 -11.59
N ARG A 277 -20.09 4.16 -11.62
CA ARG A 277 -18.86 3.66 -12.25
C ARG A 277 -18.26 2.44 -11.56
N ASN A 278 -18.54 2.23 -10.27
CA ASN A 278 -17.96 1.16 -9.46
C ASN A 278 -18.96 0.04 -9.12
N GLY A 279 -20.18 0.07 -9.68
CA GLY A 279 -21.20 -0.94 -9.40
C GLY A 279 -21.69 -0.94 -7.95
N ILE A 280 -21.62 0.23 -7.27
CA ILE A 280 -22.05 0.39 -5.88
C ILE A 280 -23.53 0.78 -5.85
N GLU A 281 -24.35 -0.09 -5.28
CA GLU A 281 -25.79 0.17 -5.16
C GLU A 281 -26.12 1.11 -3.98
N ARG A 282 -25.35 0.99 -2.89
CA ARG A 282 -25.53 1.78 -1.67
C ARG A 282 -24.19 2.05 -0.99
N CYS A 283 -24.05 3.23 -0.38
CA CYS A 283 -22.90 3.54 0.44
C CYS A 283 -23.28 4.28 1.71
N ILE A 284 -22.38 4.28 2.70
CA ILE A 284 -22.57 5.00 3.98
C ILE A 284 -21.44 6.01 4.13
N THR A 285 -21.80 7.29 4.31
CA THR A 285 -20.81 8.35 4.52
C THR A 285 -20.48 8.51 5.99
N SER A 286 -19.18 8.58 6.29
CA SER A 286 -18.68 8.92 7.62
C SER A 286 -18.18 10.37 7.66
N PRO A 287 -18.67 11.22 8.57
CA PRO A 287 -18.24 12.61 8.69
C PRO A 287 -16.89 12.69 9.41
N ILE A 288 -15.84 13.10 8.70
CA ILE A 288 -14.51 13.36 9.28
C ILE A 288 -13.98 14.73 8.86
N GLY A 289 -13.09 15.32 9.65
CA GLY A 289 -12.41 16.57 9.31
C GLY A 289 -13.38 17.66 8.83
N ASP A 290 -13.15 18.18 7.62
CA ASP A 290 -13.96 19.24 7.01
C ASP A 290 -15.35 18.80 6.54
N SER A 291 -15.62 17.49 6.47
CA SER A 291 -16.96 16.99 6.15
C SER A 291 -17.90 16.98 7.35
N ARG A 292 -17.39 17.21 8.56
CA ARG A 292 -18.23 17.39 9.77
C ARG A 292 -18.97 18.72 9.72
N PRO A 293 -20.28 18.75 10.01
CA PRO A 293 -20.99 20.01 10.19
C PRO A 293 -20.42 20.82 11.36
N LYS A 294 -20.08 22.08 11.11
CA LYS A 294 -19.49 22.98 12.12
C LYS A 294 -20.55 23.82 12.87
N ASN A 295 -21.78 23.85 12.34
CA ASN A 295 -22.92 24.61 12.89
C ASN A 295 -24.24 23.99 12.43
N ALA A 296 -25.32 24.54 12.93
CA ALA A 296 -26.68 24.07 12.62
C ALA A 296 -27.04 24.19 11.12
N GLN A 297 -26.55 25.23 10.42
CA GLN A 297 -26.79 25.41 8.99
C GLN A 297 -26.11 24.32 8.16
N GLU A 298 -24.84 24.03 8.43
CA GLU A 298 -24.12 22.94 7.75
C GLU A 298 -24.76 21.57 8.07
N ARG A 299 -25.28 21.39 9.29
CA ARG A 299 -26.02 20.18 9.66
C ARG A 299 -27.31 20.03 8.85
N GLU A 300 -28.07 21.09 8.68
CA GLU A 300 -29.30 21.06 7.85
C GLU A 300 -28.93 20.75 6.36
N VAL A 301 -27.90 21.35 5.83
CA VAL A 301 -27.41 21.02 4.47
C VAL A 301 -27.05 19.53 4.37
N MET A 302 -26.34 19.00 5.34
CA MET A 302 -25.99 17.56 5.40
C MET A 302 -27.25 16.68 5.39
N LEU A 303 -28.22 16.99 6.27
CA LEU A 303 -29.46 16.22 6.35
C LEU A 303 -30.30 16.35 5.06
N ALA A 304 -30.35 17.52 4.45
CA ALA A 304 -31.03 17.72 3.17
C ALA A 304 -30.40 16.91 2.03
N ASN A 305 -29.06 16.88 1.96
CA ASN A 305 -28.34 16.06 0.98
C ASN A 305 -28.64 14.56 1.17
N HIS A 306 -28.63 14.05 2.40
CA HIS A 306 -28.96 12.65 2.67
C HIS A 306 -30.43 12.33 2.40
N ARG A 307 -31.36 13.25 2.70
CA ARG A 307 -32.78 13.08 2.31
C ARG A 307 -32.95 12.96 0.79
N LYS A 308 -32.21 13.75 -0.01
CA LYS A 308 -32.22 13.69 -1.48
C LYS A 308 -31.80 12.32 -2.00
N TYR A 309 -30.84 11.67 -1.36
CA TYR A 309 -30.25 10.40 -1.82
C TYR A 309 -30.58 9.21 -0.91
N ARG A 310 -31.66 9.30 -0.14
CA ARG A 310 -32.10 8.24 0.77
C ARG A 310 -32.26 6.91 0.02
N GLY A 311 -31.77 5.82 0.60
CA GLY A 311 -31.75 4.49 -0.03
C GLY A 311 -30.54 4.23 -0.92
N LYS A 312 -29.78 5.28 -1.31
CA LYS A 312 -28.51 5.16 -2.04
C LYS A 312 -27.31 5.56 -1.21
N ILE A 313 -27.41 6.70 -0.49
CA ILE A 313 -26.31 7.25 0.31
C ILE A 313 -26.81 7.50 1.72
N GLU A 314 -26.42 6.62 2.60
CA GLU A 314 -26.75 6.69 4.03
C GLU A 314 -25.64 7.40 4.82
N ARG A 315 -25.80 7.56 6.13
CA ARG A 315 -24.81 8.24 6.96
C ARG A 315 -24.56 7.58 8.30
N TYR A 316 -23.37 7.72 8.79
CA TYR A 316 -23.08 7.60 10.21
C TYR A 316 -23.42 8.89 10.94
N CYS A 317 -23.69 8.79 12.26
CA CYS A 317 -23.64 9.90 13.19
C CYS A 317 -22.40 9.79 14.09
N LEU A 318 -22.07 10.87 14.79
CA LEU A 318 -20.91 10.93 15.67
C LEU A 318 -21.15 11.88 16.84
N ILE A 319 -20.81 11.44 18.05
CA ILE A 319 -20.69 12.23 19.26
C ILE A 319 -19.23 12.16 19.71
N LYS A 320 -18.60 13.26 20.08
CA LYS A 320 -17.25 13.21 20.61
C LYS A 320 -17.26 12.72 22.06
N PRO A 321 -16.29 11.89 22.48
CA PRO A 321 -16.16 11.51 23.87
C PRO A 321 -16.09 12.75 24.77
N GLY A 322 -16.93 12.79 25.81
CA GLY A 322 -17.02 13.91 26.75
C GLY A 322 -17.97 15.05 26.33
N GLU A 323 -18.62 14.98 25.16
CA GLU A 323 -19.77 15.85 24.82
C GLU A 323 -21.03 15.42 25.57
N VAL A 324 -21.05 14.20 26.10
CA VAL A 324 -22.12 13.64 26.92
C VAL A 324 -21.54 13.16 28.25
N SER A 325 -22.34 13.24 29.30
CA SER A 325 -21.94 12.89 30.66
C SER A 325 -22.55 11.56 31.14
N SER A 326 -23.59 11.06 30.45
CA SER A 326 -24.26 9.81 30.79
C SER A 326 -24.70 9.03 29.54
N VAL A 327 -25.00 7.74 29.76
CA VAL A 327 -25.56 6.86 28.72
C VAL A 327 -26.93 7.35 28.26
N GLU A 328 -27.79 7.83 29.19
CA GLU A 328 -29.13 8.30 28.90
C GLU A 328 -29.11 9.54 28.00
N GLU A 329 -28.16 10.44 28.24
CA GLU A 329 -27.97 11.63 27.41
C GLU A 329 -27.49 11.20 25.98
N ALA A 330 -26.55 10.27 25.91
CA ALA A 330 -26.07 9.73 24.62
C ALA A 330 -27.20 9.02 23.88
N VAL A 331 -28.00 8.17 24.54
CA VAL A 331 -29.13 7.46 23.93
C VAL A 331 -30.11 8.45 23.32
N LYS A 332 -30.50 9.49 24.03
CA LYS A 332 -31.43 10.53 23.53
C LYS A 332 -30.92 11.17 22.24
N ILE A 333 -29.63 11.50 22.18
CA ILE A 333 -29.02 12.09 20.98
C ILE A 333 -28.97 11.05 19.83
N LEU A 334 -28.57 9.82 20.11
CA LEU A 334 -28.46 8.78 19.10
C LEU A 334 -29.81 8.35 18.54
N GLU A 335 -30.87 8.31 19.35
CA GLU A 335 -32.25 8.09 18.89
C GLU A 335 -32.71 9.19 17.94
N ALA A 336 -32.42 10.47 18.27
CA ALA A 336 -32.71 11.59 17.40
C ALA A 336 -31.92 11.54 16.08
N GLU A 337 -30.65 11.13 16.12
CA GLU A 337 -29.83 10.95 14.93
C GLU A 337 -30.34 9.77 14.07
N LYS A 338 -30.75 8.67 14.69
CA LYS A 338 -31.35 7.52 14.00
C LYS A 338 -32.66 7.90 13.33
N ALA A 339 -33.53 8.65 14.04
CA ALA A 339 -34.77 9.20 13.47
C ALA A 339 -34.49 10.15 12.30
N ALA A 340 -33.37 10.88 12.32
CA ALA A 340 -32.90 11.74 11.23
C ALA A 340 -32.14 10.96 10.11
N GLY A 341 -32.13 9.60 10.16
CA GLY A 341 -31.62 8.74 9.11
C GLY A 341 -30.17 8.31 9.28
N ALA A 342 -29.59 8.37 10.48
CA ALA A 342 -28.33 7.73 10.76
C ALA A 342 -28.51 6.20 10.86
N VAL A 343 -27.63 5.42 10.21
CA VAL A 343 -27.68 3.96 10.22
C VAL A 343 -26.58 3.31 11.08
N GLY A 344 -25.62 4.11 11.54
CA GLY A 344 -24.52 3.68 12.39
C GLY A 344 -23.84 4.85 13.07
N PHE A 345 -22.87 4.55 13.93
CA PHE A 345 -22.06 5.53 14.68
C PHE A 345 -20.59 5.43 14.23
N GLY A 346 -20.01 6.51 13.78
CA GLY A 346 -18.60 6.53 13.31
C GLY A 346 -18.35 7.51 12.16
N GLU A 347 -17.17 7.57 11.64
CA GLU A 347 -15.96 6.85 12.05
C GLU A 347 -15.44 7.41 13.39
N HIS A 348 -15.34 6.56 14.38
CA HIS A 348 -14.98 6.95 15.73
C HIS A 348 -13.46 6.78 15.95
N TYR A 349 -12.76 7.89 16.12
CA TYR A 349 -11.30 7.92 16.35
C TYR A 349 -10.90 7.82 17.82
N GLY A 350 -11.86 7.74 18.76
CA GLY A 350 -11.59 7.78 20.19
C GLY A 350 -11.05 9.11 20.71
N HIS A 351 -10.77 10.08 19.83
CA HIS A 351 -10.29 11.44 20.17
C HIS A 351 -9.15 11.44 21.19
N ASP A 352 -8.07 10.71 20.90
CA ASP A 352 -6.91 10.53 21.77
C ASP A 352 -7.12 9.72 23.04
N LEU A 353 -8.30 9.13 23.25
CA LEU A 353 -8.58 8.23 24.35
C LEU A 353 -8.32 6.78 23.97
N MET A 354 -8.07 5.94 24.97
CA MET A 354 -8.03 4.50 24.78
C MET A 354 -9.41 3.95 24.42
N PHE A 355 -9.46 2.80 23.78
CA PHE A 355 -10.71 2.20 23.34
C PHE A 355 -11.68 1.99 24.53
N ASP A 356 -11.18 1.55 25.66
CA ASP A 356 -11.93 1.31 26.90
C ASP A 356 -11.93 2.51 27.89
N ASP A 357 -11.68 3.73 27.40
CA ASP A 357 -11.83 4.93 28.23
C ASP A 357 -13.30 5.10 28.67
N PRO A 358 -13.58 5.47 29.93
CA PRO A 358 -14.95 5.64 30.42
C PRO A 358 -15.84 6.51 29.53
N LYS A 359 -15.29 7.55 28.90
CA LYS A 359 -16.05 8.42 27.98
C LYS A 359 -16.44 7.72 26.69
N ASN A 360 -15.61 6.78 26.21
CA ASN A 360 -15.94 5.93 25.07
C ASN A 360 -16.96 4.86 25.46
N LEU A 361 -16.84 4.29 26.68
CA LEU A 361 -17.78 3.27 27.14
C LEU A 361 -19.22 3.75 27.17
N ILE A 362 -19.46 5.03 27.58
CA ILE A 362 -20.79 5.66 27.50
C ILE A 362 -21.37 5.58 26.09
N LEU A 363 -20.55 5.84 25.07
CA LEU A 363 -20.99 5.85 23.68
C LEU A 363 -21.30 4.44 23.16
N TYR A 364 -20.46 3.43 23.52
CA TYR A 364 -20.69 2.05 23.08
C TYR A 364 -21.94 1.45 23.73
N GLU A 365 -22.17 1.71 25.02
CA GLU A 365 -23.37 1.28 25.70
C GLU A 365 -24.63 1.94 25.10
N ALA A 366 -24.58 3.22 24.82
CA ALA A 366 -25.67 3.94 24.17
C ALA A 366 -25.93 3.40 22.74
N CYS A 367 -24.88 3.15 21.96
CA CYS A 367 -25.01 2.53 20.63
C CYS A 367 -25.66 1.15 20.70
N ALA A 368 -25.27 0.32 21.68
CA ALA A 368 -25.88 -0.98 21.90
C ALA A 368 -27.38 -0.87 22.19
N LYS A 369 -27.78 0.05 23.07
CA LYS A 369 -29.20 0.30 23.44
C LYS A 369 -30.03 0.79 22.25
N VAL A 370 -29.47 1.67 21.40
CA VAL A 370 -30.15 2.22 20.22
C VAL A 370 -30.07 1.26 19.00
N GLY A 371 -29.17 0.28 19.03
CA GLY A 371 -28.94 -0.67 17.95
C GLY A 371 -28.22 -0.04 16.76
N LEU A 372 -27.25 0.85 17.00
CA LEU A 372 -26.40 1.44 15.96
C LEU A 372 -25.03 0.73 15.95
N PRO A 373 -24.62 0.11 14.84
CA PRO A 373 -23.25 -0.41 14.69
C PRO A 373 -22.23 0.71 14.83
N VAL A 374 -21.10 0.40 15.48
CA VAL A 374 -20.00 1.34 15.71
C VAL A 374 -18.86 1.03 14.75
N MET A 375 -18.49 1.93 13.87
CA MET A 375 -17.26 1.86 13.09
C MET A 375 -16.16 2.56 13.87
N PHE A 376 -15.10 1.83 14.21
CA PHE A 376 -13.99 2.34 15.01
C PHE A 376 -12.67 2.34 14.25
N HIS A 377 -12.07 3.51 14.15
CA HIS A 377 -10.73 3.68 13.59
C HIS A 377 -9.67 3.24 14.60
N ILE A 378 -9.02 2.13 14.34
CA ILE A 378 -7.89 1.67 15.15
C ILE A 378 -6.62 2.35 14.64
N ASP A 379 -6.10 3.31 15.41
CA ASP A 379 -4.92 4.08 15.04
C ASP A 379 -3.61 3.36 15.37
N ALA A 380 -2.50 3.85 14.77
CA ALA A 380 -1.17 3.26 14.94
C ALA A 380 -0.54 3.52 16.31
N SER A 381 -1.05 4.47 17.09
CA SER A 381 -0.35 4.96 18.28
C SER A 381 -0.90 4.41 19.58
N LYS A 382 -2.21 4.26 19.70
CA LYS A 382 -2.86 3.94 20.99
C LYS A 382 -3.50 2.57 21.06
N ASN A 383 -4.17 2.17 19.97
CA ASN A 383 -5.00 0.97 19.97
C ASN A 383 -4.38 -0.19 19.16
N MET A 384 -3.21 0.01 18.55
CA MET A 384 -2.53 -0.99 17.73
C MET A 384 -1.57 -1.90 18.49
N VAL A 385 -1.04 -1.43 19.62
CA VAL A 385 -0.17 -2.24 20.46
C VAL A 385 -0.96 -3.37 21.15
N GLU A 386 -0.29 -4.44 21.58
CA GLU A 386 -0.93 -5.62 22.19
C GLU A 386 -1.94 -5.26 23.27
N GLN A 387 -1.60 -4.33 24.14
CA GLN A 387 -2.52 -3.83 25.16
C GLN A 387 -3.74 -3.14 24.56
N GLY A 388 -3.59 -2.47 23.42
CA GLY A 388 -4.69 -1.86 22.69
C GLY A 388 -5.69 -2.89 22.20
N MET A 389 -5.23 -4.00 21.61
CA MET A 389 -6.12 -5.09 21.18
C MET A 389 -6.86 -5.74 22.34
N ARG A 390 -6.23 -5.96 23.48
CA ARG A 390 -6.88 -6.44 24.70
C ARG A 390 -7.96 -5.47 25.23
N ARG A 391 -7.77 -4.16 25.05
CA ARG A 391 -8.78 -3.15 25.38
C ARG A 391 -9.99 -3.22 24.45
N VAL A 392 -9.75 -3.46 23.15
CA VAL A 392 -10.82 -3.72 22.19
C VAL A 392 -11.62 -4.98 22.55
N GLU A 393 -10.93 -6.09 22.90
CA GLU A 393 -11.58 -7.32 23.34
C GLU A 393 -12.41 -7.12 24.61
N ARG A 394 -11.90 -6.36 25.57
CA ARG A 394 -12.66 -6.03 26.81
C ARG A 394 -13.98 -5.33 26.48
N VAL A 395 -13.98 -4.36 25.57
CA VAL A 395 -15.21 -3.64 25.17
C VAL A 395 -16.17 -4.58 24.47
N LEU A 396 -15.68 -5.47 23.60
CA LEU A 396 -16.50 -6.50 22.95
C LEU A 396 -17.17 -7.46 23.94
N GLU A 397 -16.45 -7.79 25.04
CA GLU A 397 -16.97 -8.63 26.13
C GLU A 397 -17.98 -7.87 27.03
N MET A 398 -17.72 -6.59 27.30
CA MET A 398 -18.59 -5.76 28.13
C MET A 398 -19.92 -5.43 27.44
N TYR A 399 -19.91 -5.25 26.13
CA TYR A 399 -21.07 -4.84 25.33
C TYR A 399 -21.35 -5.83 24.19
N PRO A 400 -21.81 -7.06 24.47
CA PRO A 400 -22.02 -8.07 23.45
C PRO A 400 -23.09 -7.71 22.41
N ASP A 401 -24.01 -6.81 22.75
CA ASP A 401 -25.05 -6.31 21.85
C ASP A 401 -24.56 -5.17 20.96
N CYS A 402 -23.43 -4.54 21.29
CA CYS A 402 -22.81 -3.52 20.45
C CYS A 402 -22.06 -4.18 19.30
N LYS A 403 -22.51 -3.96 18.06
CA LYS A 403 -21.79 -4.40 16.87
C LYS A 403 -20.67 -3.42 16.57
N ILE A 404 -19.43 -3.90 16.57
CA ILE A 404 -18.24 -3.09 16.34
C ILE A 404 -17.59 -3.51 15.02
N ILE A 405 -17.32 -2.55 14.16
CA ILE A 405 -16.63 -2.71 12.88
C ILE A 405 -15.20 -2.23 13.06
N ALA A 406 -14.26 -3.16 13.09
CA ALA A 406 -12.84 -2.84 13.13
C ALA A 406 -12.36 -2.37 11.75
N HIS A 407 -11.55 -1.33 11.74
CA HIS A 407 -11.04 -0.67 10.55
C HIS A 407 -9.57 -0.29 10.71
N ALA A 408 -8.91 0.08 9.61
CA ALA A 408 -7.57 0.63 9.54
C ALA A 408 -6.47 -0.32 10.10
N TYR A 409 -5.74 0.11 11.12
CA TYR A 409 -4.56 -0.61 11.60
C TYR A 409 -4.86 -1.96 12.31
N TRP A 410 -6.11 -2.28 12.59
CA TRP A 410 -6.49 -3.61 13.09
C TRP A 410 -5.97 -4.74 12.18
N TRP A 411 -6.04 -4.52 10.87
CA TRP A 411 -5.58 -5.49 9.86
C TRP A 411 -4.08 -5.80 9.92
N LEU A 412 -3.24 -4.93 10.50
CA LEU A 412 -1.82 -5.21 10.67
C LEU A 412 -1.55 -6.42 11.58
N HIS A 413 -2.55 -6.83 12.35
CA HIS A 413 -2.55 -8.01 13.19
C HIS A 413 -3.10 -9.28 12.50
N LEU A 414 -3.38 -9.22 11.20
CA LEU A 414 -3.76 -10.40 10.43
C LEU A 414 -2.62 -11.42 10.36
N PRO A 415 -1.37 -11.04 10.07
CA PRO A 415 -0.26 -11.98 9.95
C PRO A 415 0.11 -12.72 11.25
N ASP A 416 -0.17 -12.14 12.41
CA ASP A 416 0.12 -12.74 13.72
C ASP A 416 -1.06 -13.57 14.29
N GLY A 417 -2.15 -13.71 13.52
CA GLY A 417 -3.34 -14.49 13.89
C GLY A 417 -4.30 -13.78 14.85
N THR A 418 -3.99 -12.55 15.29
CA THR A 418 -4.85 -11.81 16.23
C THR A 418 -6.22 -11.52 15.64
N CYS A 419 -6.30 -11.11 14.37
CA CYS A 419 -7.57 -10.88 13.69
C CYS A 419 -8.46 -12.13 13.65
N ASP A 420 -7.86 -13.29 13.33
CA ASP A 420 -8.54 -14.56 13.28
C ASP A 420 -9.09 -14.98 14.65
N ARG A 421 -8.26 -14.87 15.68
CA ARG A 421 -8.64 -15.15 17.07
C ARG A 421 -9.77 -14.23 17.56
N MET A 422 -9.67 -12.93 17.29
CA MET A 422 -10.68 -11.96 17.73
C MET A 422 -12.03 -12.19 17.06
N LEU A 423 -12.08 -12.39 15.74
CA LEU A 423 -13.31 -12.71 15.02
C LEU A 423 -13.90 -14.06 15.45
N SER A 424 -13.06 -15.06 15.77
CA SER A 424 -13.53 -16.36 16.25
C SER A 424 -14.17 -16.26 17.65
N ARG A 425 -13.65 -15.38 18.51
CA ARG A 425 -14.07 -15.27 19.90
C ARG A 425 -15.26 -14.31 20.10
N HIS A 426 -15.35 -13.24 19.31
CA HIS A 426 -16.33 -12.19 19.52
C HIS A 426 -17.35 -12.11 18.38
N PRO A 427 -18.58 -12.62 18.59
CA PRO A 427 -19.61 -12.64 17.54
C PRO A 427 -20.14 -11.26 17.16
N ASN A 428 -19.91 -10.25 18.00
CA ASN A 428 -20.26 -8.85 17.78
C ASN A 428 -19.17 -8.04 17.06
N LEU A 429 -18.02 -8.65 16.72
CA LEU A 429 -16.97 -8.03 15.94
C LEU A 429 -17.19 -8.28 14.44
N TYR A 430 -17.15 -7.22 13.67
CA TYR A 430 -17.08 -7.16 12.21
C TYR A 430 -15.78 -6.49 11.80
N ALA A 431 -15.38 -6.59 10.54
CA ALA A 431 -14.24 -5.87 10.01
C ALA A 431 -14.50 -5.41 8.57
N ASP A 432 -14.15 -4.18 8.25
CA ASP A 432 -14.17 -3.68 6.88
C ASP A 432 -12.78 -3.78 6.21
N VAL A 433 -12.75 -4.07 4.92
CA VAL A 433 -11.51 -4.23 4.13
C VAL A 433 -11.19 -2.95 3.37
N SER A 434 -11.29 -1.81 4.04
CA SER A 434 -11.09 -0.51 3.42
C SER A 434 -9.66 0.02 3.55
N GLY A 435 -9.32 0.96 2.66
CA GLY A 435 -8.03 1.64 2.64
C GLY A 435 -6.91 0.86 1.93
N THR A 436 -6.09 1.58 1.17
CA THR A 436 -5.00 1.00 0.35
C THR A 436 -4.00 0.16 1.17
N ARG A 437 -3.74 0.54 2.42
CA ARG A 437 -2.80 -0.20 3.28
C ARG A 437 -3.30 -1.61 3.62
N MET A 438 -4.61 -1.78 3.76
CA MET A 438 -5.22 -3.09 4.05
C MET A 438 -5.08 -4.04 2.88
N VAL A 439 -5.18 -3.52 1.65
CA VAL A 439 -4.88 -4.31 0.44
C VAL A 439 -3.48 -4.91 0.52
N GLY A 440 -2.48 -4.14 0.97
CA GLY A 440 -1.13 -4.64 1.17
C GLY A 440 -1.04 -5.79 2.17
N VAL A 441 -1.75 -5.70 3.28
CA VAL A 441 -1.77 -6.76 4.29
C VAL A 441 -2.43 -8.03 3.73
N LEU A 442 -3.57 -7.89 3.09
CA LEU A 442 -4.31 -9.02 2.50
C LEU A 442 -3.57 -9.64 1.30
N ASN A 443 -2.86 -8.83 0.51
CA ASN A 443 -2.08 -9.30 -0.65
C ASN A 443 -0.75 -9.95 -0.27
N ARG A 444 -0.32 -9.83 0.99
CA ARG A 444 0.96 -10.35 1.49
C ARG A 444 1.04 -11.88 1.43
N ASP A 445 -0.06 -12.54 1.76
CA ASP A 445 -0.23 -13.99 1.75
C ASP A 445 -1.67 -14.31 1.31
N ARG A 446 -1.87 -14.50 0.02
CA ARG A 446 -3.20 -14.73 -0.58
C ARG A 446 -3.83 -16.04 -0.16
N GLY A 447 -3.02 -17.07 0.09
CA GLY A 447 -3.50 -18.36 0.58
C GLY A 447 -4.16 -18.23 1.94
N TYR A 448 -3.42 -17.68 2.89
CA TYR A 448 -3.93 -17.40 4.24
C TYR A 448 -5.12 -16.43 4.22
N THR A 449 -5.04 -15.35 3.44
CA THR A 449 -6.13 -14.38 3.29
C THR A 449 -7.41 -15.04 2.78
N ARG A 450 -7.33 -15.90 1.75
CA ARG A 450 -8.49 -16.63 1.24
C ARG A 450 -9.11 -17.54 2.31
N GLU A 451 -8.31 -18.28 3.05
CA GLU A 451 -8.79 -19.15 4.14
C GLU A 451 -9.44 -18.34 5.26
N PHE A 452 -8.83 -17.23 5.65
CA PHE A 452 -9.36 -16.29 6.64
C PHE A 452 -10.72 -15.72 6.20
N LEU A 453 -10.83 -15.22 4.97
CA LEU A 453 -12.07 -14.67 4.44
C LEU A 453 -13.18 -15.74 4.33
N ASN A 454 -12.85 -16.97 3.92
CA ASN A 454 -13.80 -18.07 3.91
C ASN A 454 -14.31 -18.40 5.32
N ARG A 455 -13.43 -18.42 6.33
CA ARG A 455 -13.77 -18.72 7.73
C ARG A 455 -14.67 -17.65 8.35
N HIS A 456 -14.40 -16.39 8.05
CA HIS A 456 -15.08 -15.22 8.64
C HIS A 456 -16.05 -14.53 7.68
N GLN A 457 -16.45 -15.19 6.60
CA GLN A 457 -17.24 -14.66 5.50
C GLN A 457 -18.52 -13.91 5.92
N ASP A 458 -19.09 -14.23 7.08
CA ASP A 458 -20.35 -13.65 7.57
C ASP A 458 -20.18 -12.33 8.34
N ARG A 459 -18.94 -11.86 8.55
CA ARG A 459 -18.63 -10.67 9.34
C ARG A 459 -17.56 -9.77 8.73
N ILE A 460 -17.15 -10.05 7.50
CA ILE A 460 -16.30 -9.16 6.71
C ILE A 460 -17.17 -8.31 5.82
N LEU A 461 -16.87 -7.02 5.75
CA LEU A 461 -17.55 -6.03 4.93
C LEU A 461 -16.58 -5.54 3.86
N PHE A 462 -17.01 -5.55 2.61
CA PHE A 462 -16.27 -4.82 1.57
C PHE A 462 -16.43 -3.33 1.79
N ALA A 463 -15.35 -2.57 1.72
CA ALA A 463 -15.39 -1.12 1.81
C ALA A 463 -14.17 -0.49 1.12
N THR A 464 -14.26 0.78 0.73
CA THR A 464 -13.19 1.45 0.00
C THR A 464 -12.41 2.48 0.81
N ASP A 465 -13.01 3.13 1.79
CA ASP A 465 -12.49 4.33 2.43
C ASP A 465 -12.25 5.47 1.41
N ALA A 466 -13.09 5.52 0.36
CA ALA A 466 -13.01 6.54 -0.67
C ALA A 466 -13.42 7.90 -0.12
N GLY A 467 -12.58 8.90 -0.38
CA GLY A 467 -12.86 10.27 0.07
C GLY A 467 -13.25 11.21 -1.07
N TRP A 468 -13.63 12.45 -0.72
CA TRP A 468 -14.02 13.51 -1.66
C TRP A 468 -12.93 13.78 -2.72
N TRP A 469 -11.69 13.42 -2.46
CA TRP A 469 -10.57 13.49 -3.41
C TRP A 469 -10.65 12.44 -4.52
N SER A 470 -11.35 11.31 -4.29
CA SER A 470 -11.51 10.21 -5.24
C SER A 470 -12.67 10.42 -6.21
N PHE A 471 -13.77 11.06 -5.77
CA PHE A 471 -15.01 11.14 -6.55
C PHE A 471 -14.92 12.01 -7.80
N LYS A 472 -14.00 12.97 -7.85
CA LYS A 472 -13.80 13.92 -8.95
C LYS A 472 -12.80 13.46 -10.02
N LYS A 473 -12.16 12.32 -9.83
CA LYS A 473 -11.17 11.82 -10.80
C LYS A 473 -11.89 11.39 -12.10
N PRO A 474 -11.44 11.87 -13.30
CA PRO A 474 -12.13 11.59 -14.57
C PRO A 474 -12.03 10.13 -15.02
N LYS A 475 -11.00 9.40 -14.61
CA LYS A 475 -10.91 7.94 -14.70
C LYS A 475 -10.92 7.42 -13.27
N ALA A 476 -11.96 6.72 -12.91
CA ALA A 476 -11.94 5.91 -11.71
C ALA A 476 -10.90 4.81 -11.92
N GLU A 477 -9.68 5.05 -11.40
CA GLU A 477 -8.87 3.92 -11.02
C GLU A 477 -9.74 3.18 -10.00
N ARG A 478 -10.19 1.96 -10.34
CA ARG A 478 -10.87 1.08 -9.39
C ARG A 478 -10.01 0.99 -8.15
N GLU A 479 -10.63 1.03 -7.00
CA GLU A 479 -9.89 0.82 -5.76
C GLU A 479 -9.27 -0.58 -5.79
N LEU A 480 -8.03 -0.72 -5.31
CA LEU A 480 -7.26 -1.98 -5.39
C LEU A 480 -7.96 -3.16 -4.69
N GLN A 481 -8.87 -2.90 -3.79
CA GLN A 481 -9.68 -3.92 -3.13
C GLN A 481 -10.46 -4.78 -4.13
N PHE A 482 -11.06 -4.17 -5.14
CA PHE A 482 -11.78 -4.90 -6.18
C PHE A 482 -10.86 -5.87 -6.93
N GLU A 483 -9.70 -5.38 -7.36
CA GLU A 483 -8.72 -6.19 -8.07
C GLU A 483 -8.25 -7.37 -7.19
N LEU A 484 -7.94 -7.11 -5.92
CA LEU A 484 -7.49 -8.16 -4.99
C LEU A 484 -8.55 -9.23 -4.80
N PHE A 485 -9.80 -8.84 -4.49
CA PHE A 485 -10.86 -9.79 -4.17
C PHE A 485 -11.20 -10.70 -5.35
N GLU A 486 -11.16 -10.19 -6.59
CA GLU A 486 -11.35 -11.01 -7.77
C GLU A 486 -10.21 -12.00 -8.01
N GLN A 487 -9.01 -11.69 -7.55
CA GLN A 487 -7.83 -12.54 -7.70
C GLN A 487 -7.64 -13.54 -6.54
N LEU A 488 -8.41 -13.46 -5.45
CA LEU A 488 -8.28 -14.37 -4.31
C LEU A 488 -8.91 -15.76 -4.55
N GLY A 489 -9.68 -15.94 -5.61
CA GLY A 489 -10.35 -17.22 -5.89
C GLY A 489 -11.44 -17.57 -4.88
N LEU A 490 -12.15 -16.56 -4.35
CA LEU A 490 -13.32 -16.73 -3.50
C LEU A 490 -14.52 -17.19 -4.35
N SER A 491 -15.40 -18.03 -3.80
CA SER A 491 -16.66 -18.39 -4.47
C SER A 491 -17.61 -17.19 -4.51
N ASP A 492 -18.52 -17.17 -5.51
CA ASP A 492 -19.52 -16.10 -5.64
C ASP A 492 -20.42 -15.98 -4.42
N ALA A 493 -20.70 -17.09 -3.75
CA ALA A 493 -21.45 -17.11 -2.49
C ALA A 493 -20.72 -16.34 -1.38
N VAL A 494 -19.40 -16.51 -1.25
CA VAL A 494 -18.57 -15.80 -0.28
C VAL A 494 -18.43 -14.33 -0.68
N LYS A 495 -18.17 -14.03 -1.96
CA LYS A 495 -18.12 -12.66 -2.47
C LYS A 495 -19.45 -11.92 -2.20
N ARG A 496 -20.61 -12.54 -2.50
CA ARG A 496 -21.92 -11.94 -2.25
C ARG A 496 -22.11 -11.54 -0.78
N LYS A 497 -21.71 -12.39 0.16
CA LYS A 497 -21.75 -12.06 1.59
C LYS A 497 -20.89 -10.84 1.90
N ILE A 498 -19.65 -10.85 1.46
CA ILE A 498 -18.66 -9.77 1.76
C ILE A 498 -19.06 -8.48 1.06
N TYR A 499 -19.48 -8.55 -0.20
CA TYR A 499 -19.79 -7.36 -1.02
C TYR A 499 -21.12 -6.70 -0.66
N ARG A 500 -22.08 -7.48 -0.17
CA ARG A 500 -23.43 -6.98 -0.01
C ARG A 500 -24.13 -7.46 1.28
N ASP A 501 -24.33 -8.77 1.44
CA ASP A 501 -25.33 -9.32 2.35
C ASP A 501 -24.99 -9.02 3.82
N ASN A 502 -23.71 -9.03 4.20
CA ASN A 502 -23.28 -8.68 5.55
C ASN A 502 -23.56 -7.23 5.91
N ALA A 503 -23.29 -6.29 4.99
CA ALA A 503 -23.59 -4.89 5.19
C ALA A 503 -25.13 -4.66 5.22
N ALA A 504 -25.86 -5.27 4.29
CA ALA A 504 -27.32 -5.19 4.27
C ALA A 504 -27.93 -5.66 5.59
N LYS A 505 -27.48 -6.81 6.08
CA LYS A 505 -27.94 -7.38 7.37
C LYS A 505 -27.55 -6.50 8.56
N LEU A 506 -26.29 -6.02 8.60
CA LEU A 506 -25.78 -5.26 9.74
C LEU A 506 -26.46 -3.91 9.90
N PHE A 507 -26.75 -3.23 8.78
CA PHE A 507 -27.36 -1.89 8.77
C PHE A 507 -28.88 -1.90 8.54
N GLY A 508 -29.50 -3.07 8.38
CA GLY A 508 -30.95 -3.21 8.16
C GLY A 508 -31.40 -2.69 6.79
N PHE A 509 -30.59 -2.91 5.75
CA PHE A 509 -30.98 -2.62 4.37
C PHE A 509 -31.69 -3.85 3.77
N GLU A 510 -32.83 -3.60 3.17
CA GLU A 510 -33.58 -4.62 2.43
C GLU A 510 -33.19 -4.66 0.94
#